data_74aa7c0dcb1ed90fa7869ad35be4f824
#
_entry.id   74aa7c0dcb1ed90fa7869ad35be4f824
#
_cell.length_a   1.000
_cell.length_b   1.000
_cell.length_c   1.000
_cell.angle_alpha   90.00
_cell.angle_beta   90.00
_cell.angle_gamma   90.00
#
_symmetry.space_group_name_H-M   'P 1'
#
loop_
_entity.id
_entity.type
_entity.pdbx_description
1 polymer ?
#
loop_
_entity_poly.entity_id
_entity_poly.type
_entity_poly.pdbx_seq_one_letter_code
_entity_poly.pdbx_strand_id
1 'polypeptide(L)'
;MTGPTDVRRVVLVVLDGLRPDAIERYSLSHIRGLAAASASTMAGSSVSPSVTAAAMASILSGAPPQYHGLESDRFHIPRSRGPVHLLPRVLADAGYPTSAFVHSVPRLYAGLSKRIARHLGVGEVHFKGVGALDILEAAKPTLRTQRRGLVLMHWPDADRAGHEHGWMSREYERAARALDAGVGALVTELDPARDPATVLIAFADHGGGGAVPNDHDSDHPLDRTIPVMLSGASIEPCELSTPVTLLDIPATLLWALGVARPASYTGRVLTEAFTAAAAAA
;
A
#
# COMPACT_ATOMS: atom_id res chain seq x y z
N MET A 1 7.10 21.08 -9.69
CA MET A 1 7.90 19.97 -10.27
C MET A 1 6.94 19.00 -10.90
N THR A 2 7.08 18.74 -12.17
CA THR A 2 6.31 17.76 -12.93
C THR A 2 6.85 16.34 -12.62
N GLY A 3 5.98 15.33 -12.66
CA GLY A 3 6.40 13.94 -12.45
C GLY A 3 7.05 13.32 -13.69
N PRO A 4 7.52 12.06 -13.58
CA PRO A 4 8.11 11.35 -14.72
C PRO A 4 7.12 11.26 -15.89
N THR A 5 7.58 11.54 -17.10
CA THR A 5 6.71 11.58 -18.30
C THR A 5 6.21 10.20 -18.75
N ASP A 6 6.91 9.13 -18.38
CA ASP A 6 6.65 7.78 -18.88
C ASP A 6 5.77 6.93 -17.98
N VAL A 7 5.70 7.27 -16.66
CA VAL A 7 4.90 6.49 -15.71
C VAL A 7 3.40 6.70 -15.97
N ARG A 8 2.71 5.61 -16.20
CA ARG A 8 1.26 5.58 -16.49
C ARG A 8 0.48 4.69 -15.56
N ARG A 9 1.16 3.79 -14.85
CA ARG A 9 0.55 2.83 -13.95
C ARG A 9 1.31 2.75 -12.63
N VAL A 10 0.57 2.72 -11.53
CA VAL A 10 1.10 2.34 -10.22
C VAL A 10 0.42 1.06 -9.78
N VAL A 11 1.22 0.09 -9.35
CA VAL A 11 0.75 -1.12 -8.65
C VAL A 11 1.09 -0.93 -7.18
N LEU A 12 0.07 -0.89 -6.34
CA LEU A 12 0.18 -0.63 -4.91
C LEU A 12 -0.16 -1.92 -4.15
N VAL A 13 0.76 -2.40 -3.33
CA VAL A 13 0.57 -3.63 -2.56
C VAL A 13 0.74 -3.34 -1.08
N VAL A 14 -0.30 -3.61 -0.31
CA VAL A 14 -0.31 -3.54 1.14
C VAL A 14 0.02 -4.92 1.71
N LEU A 15 1.09 -5.01 2.46
CA LEU A 15 1.55 -6.19 3.20
C LEU A 15 1.09 -6.03 4.65
N ASP A 16 -0.22 -6.25 4.87
CA ASP A 16 -0.93 -5.90 6.10
C ASP A 16 -0.29 -6.53 7.33
N GLY A 17 0.09 -5.69 8.30
CA GLY A 17 0.70 -6.10 9.56
C GLY A 17 2.12 -6.65 9.47
N LEU A 18 2.83 -6.49 8.33
CA LEU A 18 4.19 -7.01 8.17
C LEU A 18 5.23 -6.09 8.82
N ARG A 19 5.87 -6.58 9.87
CA ARG A 19 6.96 -5.88 10.56
C ARG A 19 8.28 -5.93 9.79
N PRO A 20 9.09 -4.85 9.79
CA PRO A 20 10.42 -4.84 9.16
C PRO A 20 11.38 -5.87 9.76
N ASP A 21 11.38 -6.06 11.08
CA ASP A 21 12.27 -7.03 11.73
C ASP A 21 11.92 -8.49 11.42
N ALA A 22 10.68 -8.79 11.04
CA ALA A 22 10.27 -10.10 10.56
C ALA A 22 10.91 -10.43 9.19
N ILE A 23 11.15 -9.43 8.34
CA ILE A 23 11.80 -9.61 7.04
C ILE A 23 13.20 -10.20 7.21
N GLU A 24 13.97 -9.65 8.15
CA GLU A 24 15.32 -10.13 8.46
C GLU A 24 15.29 -11.46 9.25
N ARG A 25 14.49 -11.51 10.32
CA ARG A 25 14.42 -12.67 11.22
C ARG A 25 14.03 -13.95 10.49
N TYR A 26 13.09 -13.87 9.53
CA TYR A 26 12.62 -15.02 8.78
C TYR A 26 13.31 -15.18 7.43
N SER A 27 14.29 -14.33 7.12
CA SER A 27 15.04 -14.34 5.86
C SER A 27 14.10 -14.35 4.65
N LEU A 28 13.15 -13.40 4.60
CA LEU A 28 12.16 -13.29 3.53
C LEU A 28 12.86 -12.82 2.24
N SER A 29 13.29 -13.78 1.43
CA SER A 29 14.26 -13.57 0.35
C SER A 29 13.74 -12.72 -0.81
N HIS A 30 12.45 -12.84 -1.16
CA HIS A 30 11.85 -12.07 -2.25
C HIS A 30 11.63 -10.61 -1.84
N ILE A 31 11.16 -10.36 -0.61
CA ILE A 31 10.98 -9.00 -0.07
C ILE A 31 12.35 -8.33 0.10
N ARG A 32 13.36 -9.05 0.61
CA ARG A 32 14.74 -8.54 0.71
C ARG A 32 15.32 -8.23 -0.67
N GLY A 33 15.10 -9.11 -1.64
CA GLY A 33 15.52 -8.90 -3.04
C GLY A 33 14.85 -7.69 -3.67
N LEU A 34 13.53 -7.51 -3.44
CA LEU A 34 12.81 -6.34 -3.88
C LEU A 34 13.38 -5.07 -3.22
N ALA A 35 13.57 -5.08 -1.91
CA ALA A 35 14.11 -3.92 -1.18
C ALA A 35 15.49 -3.52 -1.68
N ALA A 36 16.38 -4.48 -1.93
CA ALA A 36 17.72 -4.23 -2.46
C ALA A 36 17.72 -3.65 -3.89
N ALA A 37 16.69 -3.94 -4.68
CA ALA A 37 16.51 -3.44 -6.05
C ALA A 37 15.59 -2.22 -6.14
N SER A 38 15.26 -1.58 -5.03
CA SER A 38 14.26 -0.51 -4.90
C SER A 38 14.82 0.72 -4.20
N ALA A 39 14.14 1.84 -4.36
CA ALA A 39 14.24 2.92 -3.37
C ALA A 39 13.41 2.47 -2.14
N SER A 40 14.05 2.24 -1.01
CA SER A 40 13.40 1.58 0.11
C SER A 40 13.81 2.12 1.48
N THR A 41 12.96 1.87 2.47
CA THR A 41 13.29 2.04 3.90
C THR A 41 12.59 0.96 4.72
N MET A 42 13.26 0.51 5.78
CA MET A 42 12.70 -0.35 6.82
C MET A 42 12.29 0.44 8.08
N ALA A 43 12.38 1.76 8.02
CA ALA A 43 12.11 2.69 9.11
C ALA A 43 11.00 3.70 8.77
N GLY A 44 10.11 3.36 7.87
CA GLY A 44 8.90 4.15 7.58
C GLY A 44 7.96 4.18 8.79
N SER A 45 7.09 5.18 8.85
CA SER A 45 6.12 5.35 9.93
C SER A 45 4.69 5.26 9.42
N SER A 46 3.89 4.40 10.05
CA SER A 46 2.44 4.41 9.91
C SER A 46 1.81 5.64 10.59
N VAL A 47 0.53 5.82 10.35
CA VAL A 47 -0.28 6.84 11.04
C VAL A 47 -0.58 6.43 12.49
N SER A 48 -1.09 7.36 13.30
CA SER A 48 -1.60 7.08 14.65
C SER A 48 -3.09 7.45 14.72
N PRO A 49 -3.94 6.53 15.21
CA PRO A 49 -3.63 5.14 15.58
C PRO A 49 -3.21 4.27 14.39
N SER A 50 -2.39 3.25 14.66
CA SER A 50 -1.84 2.33 13.66
C SER A 50 -2.80 1.17 13.34
N VAL A 51 -4.08 1.47 13.12
CA VAL A 51 -5.11 0.49 12.76
C VAL A 51 -5.36 0.50 11.25
N THR A 52 -5.70 -0.66 10.69
CA THR A 52 -5.90 -0.84 9.24
C THR A 52 -6.87 0.19 8.65
N ALA A 53 -8.02 0.46 9.31
CA ALA A 53 -8.99 1.44 8.80
C ALA A 53 -8.40 2.85 8.71
N ALA A 54 -7.65 3.30 9.73
CA ALA A 54 -7.01 4.61 9.75
C ALA A 54 -5.90 4.70 8.69
N ALA A 55 -5.07 3.67 8.58
CA ALA A 55 -3.98 3.60 7.61
C ALA A 55 -4.50 3.60 6.17
N MET A 56 -5.47 2.74 5.86
CA MET A 56 -6.07 2.66 4.52
C MET A 56 -6.83 3.94 4.15
N ALA A 57 -7.56 4.54 5.10
CA ALA A 57 -8.21 5.83 4.85
C ALA A 57 -7.18 6.94 4.59
N SER A 58 -6.05 6.92 5.28
CA SER A 58 -4.95 7.87 5.08
C SER A 58 -4.30 7.69 3.71
N ILE A 59 -4.06 6.47 3.25
CA ILE A 59 -3.57 6.18 1.89
C ILE A 59 -4.58 6.65 0.85
N LEU A 60 -5.86 6.35 1.05
CA LEU A 60 -6.92 6.68 0.09
C LEU A 60 -7.31 8.16 0.10
N SER A 61 -6.90 8.96 1.08
CA SER A 61 -7.22 10.39 1.16
C SER A 61 -6.02 11.32 1.19
N GLY A 62 -4.80 10.79 1.36
CA GLY A 62 -3.58 11.58 1.55
C GLY A 62 -3.58 12.45 2.81
N ALA A 63 -4.53 12.24 3.71
CA ALA A 63 -4.74 13.03 4.92
C ALA A 63 -4.58 12.16 6.19
N PRO A 64 -4.15 12.73 7.32
CA PRO A 64 -3.99 11.95 8.55
C PRO A 64 -5.34 11.61 9.20
N PRO A 65 -5.38 10.59 10.12
CA PRO A 65 -6.61 10.14 10.78
C PRO A 65 -7.41 11.27 11.42
N GLN A 66 -6.75 12.22 12.08
CA GLN A 66 -7.39 13.36 12.72
C GLN A 66 -8.11 14.29 11.72
N TYR A 67 -7.76 14.22 10.43
CA TYR A 67 -8.42 15.02 9.39
C TYR A 67 -9.59 14.29 8.76
N HIS A 68 -9.42 13.01 8.38
CA HIS A 68 -10.52 12.25 7.74
C HIS A 68 -11.49 11.61 8.74
N GLY A 69 -11.13 11.52 10.03
CA GLY A 69 -12.01 11.10 11.11
C GLY A 69 -12.22 9.60 11.26
N LEU A 70 -11.41 8.76 10.57
CA LEU A 70 -11.36 7.30 10.76
C LEU A 70 -10.16 6.97 11.65
N GLU A 71 -10.42 6.72 12.93
CA GLU A 71 -9.41 6.52 13.97
C GLU A 71 -9.57 5.17 14.69
N SER A 72 -10.37 4.26 14.13
CA SER A 72 -10.65 2.96 14.74
C SER A 72 -11.19 1.98 13.70
N ASP A 73 -10.92 0.68 13.89
CA ASP A 73 -11.53 -0.41 13.10
C ASP A 73 -12.99 -0.68 13.50
N ARG A 74 -13.45 -0.10 14.62
CA ARG A 74 -14.87 -0.17 15.02
C ARG A 74 -15.71 0.71 14.11
N PHE A 75 -16.86 0.18 13.68
CA PHE A 75 -17.80 0.95 12.87
C PHE A 75 -18.24 2.25 13.55
N HIS A 76 -17.95 3.37 12.89
CA HIS A 76 -18.45 4.69 13.25
C HIS A 76 -18.60 5.54 11.99
N ILE A 77 -19.37 6.62 12.09
CA ILE A 77 -19.49 7.58 10.98
C ILE A 77 -18.35 8.58 11.12
N PRO A 78 -17.41 8.64 10.16
CA PRO A 78 -16.27 9.53 10.24
C PRO A 78 -16.71 11.00 10.18
N ARG A 79 -16.07 11.84 11.00
CA ARG A 79 -16.26 13.28 10.99
C ARG A 79 -14.98 13.96 10.54
N SER A 80 -14.91 14.25 9.25
CA SER A 80 -13.75 14.94 8.69
C SER A 80 -13.71 16.42 9.09
N ARG A 81 -12.50 16.96 9.22
CA ARG A 81 -12.26 18.40 9.54
C ARG A 81 -12.35 19.30 8.32
N GLY A 82 -12.56 18.75 7.14
CA GLY A 82 -12.66 19.48 5.89
C GLY A 82 -12.93 18.56 4.70
N PRO A 83 -12.88 19.04 3.46
CA PRO A 83 -13.09 18.23 2.27
C PRO A 83 -12.06 17.12 2.17
N VAL A 84 -12.53 15.87 2.05
CA VAL A 84 -11.69 14.68 1.82
C VAL A 84 -11.70 14.35 0.34
N HIS A 85 -10.54 14.39 -0.30
CA HIS A 85 -10.37 14.06 -1.70
C HIS A 85 -9.82 12.62 -1.80
N LEU A 86 -10.68 11.70 -2.20
CA LEU A 86 -10.31 10.28 -2.28
C LEU A 86 -9.43 10.00 -3.49
N LEU A 87 -8.32 9.33 -3.29
CA LEU A 87 -7.32 8.99 -4.31
C LEU A 87 -7.95 8.34 -5.55
N PRO A 88 -8.85 7.34 -5.45
CA PRO A 88 -9.48 6.77 -6.63
C PRO A 88 -10.33 7.79 -7.41
N ARG A 89 -10.98 8.74 -6.73
CA ARG A 89 -11.75 9.81 -7.38
C ARG A 89 -10.84 10.80 -8.09
N VAL A 90 -9.78 11.26 -7.42
CA VAL A 90 -8.77 12.16 -7.99
C VAL A 90 -8.16 11.53 -9.25
N LEU A 91 -7.84 10.24 -9.20
CA LEU A 91 -7.32 9.51 -10.34
C LEU A 91 -8.35 9.38 -11.47
N ALA A 92 -9.60 9.04 -11.15
CA ALA A 92 -10.68 8.90 -12.14
C ALA A 92 -10.96 10.23 -12.87
N ASP A 93 -10.98 11.35 -12.15
CA ASP A 93 -11.17 12.69 -12.71
C ASP A 93 -10.01 13.09 -13.64
N ALA A 94 -8.80 12.55 -13.40
CA ALA A 94 -7.63 12.69 -14.28
C ALA A 94 -7.56 11.62 -15.39
N GLY A 95 -8.56 10.75 -15.52
CA GLY A 95 -8.62 9.69 -16.53
C GLY A 95 -7.77 8.45 -16.23
N TYR A 96 -7.43 8.22 -14.95
CA TYR A 96 -6.69 7.04 -14.47
C TYR A 96 -7.64 6.09 -13.74
N PRO A 97 -8.00 4.93 -14.31
CA PRO A 97 -8.87 3.96 -13.63
C PRO A 97 -8.18 3.34 -12.41
N THR A 98 -8.98 2.96 -11.43
CA THR A 98 -8.54 2.21 -10.25
C THR A 98 -9.22 0.86 -10.20
N SER A 99 -8.43 -0.21 -10.08
CA SER A 99 -8.88 -1.58 -9.78
C SER A 99 -8.32 -2.01 -8.44
N ALA A 100 -9.17 -2.53 -7.56
CA ALA A 100 -8.79 -2.95 -6.22
C ALA A 100 -9.08 -4.45 -6.02
N PHE A 101 -8.12 -5.15 -5.42
CA PHE A 101 -8.18 -6.57 -5.10
C PHE A 101 -7.95 -6.75 -3.61
N VAL A 102 -8.97 -7.21 -2.91
CA VAL A 102 -8.98 -7.38 -1.47
C VAL A 102 -9.53 -8.75 -1.09
N HIS A 103 -9.30 -9.18 0.14
CA HIS A 103 -9.80 -10.47 0.61
C HIS A 103 -11.32 -10.60 0.46
N SER A 104 -11.80 -11.83 0.41
CA SER A 104 -13.21 -12.14 0.24
C SER A 104 -14.06 -11.64 1.41
N VAL A 105 -15.17 -11.00 1.08
CA VAL A 105 -16.21 -10.62 2.05
C VAL A 105 -17.41 -11.56 1.90
N PRO A 106 -18.24 -11.73 2.93
CA PRO A 106 -19.46 -12.54 2.82
C PRO A 106 -20.33 -12.07 1.64
N ARG A 107 -20.86 -13.01 0.87
CA ARG A 107 -21.62 -12.72 -0.37
C ARG A 107 -22.74 -11.71 -0.19
N LEU A 108 -23.37 -11.70 1.00
CA LEU A 108 -24.44 -10.76 1.34
C LEU A 108 -23.98 -9.29 1.26
N TYR A 109 -22.73 -9.00 1.62
CA TYR A 109 -22.17 -7.64 1.66
C TYR A 109 -21.46 -7.24 0.36
N ALA A 110 -21.10 -8.21 -0.50
CA ALA A 110 -20.29 -7.95 -1.69
C ALA A 110 -20.92 -6.92 -2.65
N GLY A 111 -22.25 -7.00 -2.84
CA GLY A 111 -22.96 -6.06 -3.71
C GLY A 111 -22.95 -4.63 -3.19
N LEU A 112 -23.22 -4.45 -1.90
CA LEU A 112 -23.16 -3.13 -1.22
C LEU A 112 -21.75 -2.58 -1.22
N SER A 113 -20.76 -3.38 -0.88
CA SER A 113 -19.35 -2.99 -0.86
C SER A 113 -18.87 -2.53 -2.24
N LYS A 114 -19.25 -3.23 -3.32
CA LYS A 114 -18.96 -2.80 -4.70
C LYS A 114 -19.62 -1.47 -5.06
N ARG A 115 -20.86 -1.25 -4.61
CA ARG A 115 -21.56 0.02 -4.85
C ARG A 115 -20.89 1.18 -4.13
N ILE A 116 -20.49 0.96 -2.87
CA ILE A 116 -19.74 1.94 -2.08
C ILE A 116 -18.39 2.24 -2.77
N ALA A 117 -17.62 1.22 -3.12
CA ALA A 117 -16.32 1.40 -3.77
C ALA A 117 -16.43 2.23 -5.06
N ARG A 118 -17.43 1.97 -5.91
CA ARG A 118 -17.69 2.78 -7.12
C ARG A 118 -18.04 4.21 -6.79
N HIS A 119 -18.84 4.45 -5.74
CA HIS A 119 -19.15 5.80 -5.29
C HIS A 119 -17.90 6.55 -4.82
N LEU A 120 -16.94 5.83 -4.23
CA LEU A 120 -15.64 6.37 -3.81
C LEU A 120 -14.64 6.54 -4.98
N GLY A 121 -15.03 6.23 -6.21
CA GLY A 121 -14.20 6.40 -7.40
C GLY A 121 -13.39 5.15 -7.79
N VAL A 122 -13.51 4.03 -7.07
CA VAL A 122 -12.91 2.75 -7.48
C VAL A 122 -13.72 2.19 -8.65
N GLY A 123 -13.10 2.08 -9.82
CA GLY A 123 -13.74 1.58 -11.03
C GLY A 123 -14.17 0.12 -10.88
N GLU A 124 -13.25 -0.73 -10.44
CA GLU A 124 -13.51 -2.14 -10.19
C GLU A 124 -12.99 -2.54 -8.81
N VAL A 125 -13.80 -3.30 -8.05
CA VAL A 125 -13.37 -3.94 -6.81
C VAL A 125 -13.66 -5.44 -6.86
N HIS A 126 -12.64 -6.22 -6.54
CA HIS A 126 -12.66 -7.68 -6.55
C HIS A 126 -12.43 -8.20 -5.13
N PHE A 127 -13.48 -8.80 -4.56
CA PHE A 127 -13.41 -9.53 -3.29
C PHE A 127 -13.08 -10.99 -3.60
N LYS A 128 -11.79 -11.34 -3.62
CA LYS A 128 -11.31 -12.64 -4.09
C LYS A 128 -10.16 -13.16 -3.22
N GLY A 129 -10.26 -14.46 -2.90
CA GLY A 129 -9.20 -15.13 -2.16
C GLY A 129 -9.20 -14.85 -0.66
N VAL A 130 -8.29 -15.48 0.03
CA VAL A 130 -8.14 -15.40 1.48
C VAL A 130 -6.74 -14.92 1.90
N GLY A 131 -5.80 -14.89 0.98
CA GLY A 131 -4.42 -14.46 1.22
C GLY A 131 -3.72 -13.96 -0.04
N ALA A 132 -2.45 -13.60 0.09
CA ALA A 132 -1.63 -12.93 -0.92
C ALA A 132 -1.66 -13.62 -2.29
N LEU A 133 -1.40 -14.92 -2.35
CA LEU A 133 -1.33 -15.64 -3.61
C LEU A 133 -2.68 -15.73 -4.32
N ASP A 134 -3.79 -15.96 -3.59
CA ASP A 134 -5.11 -16.01 -4.18
C ASP A 134 -5.53 -14.64 -4.74
N ILE A 135 -5.23 -13.56 -4.00
CA ILE A 135 -5.54 -12.18 -4.39
C ILE A 135 -4.70 -11.81 -5.62
N LEU A 136 -3.43 -12.20 -5.66
CA LEU A 136 -2.56 -11.99 -6.80
C LEU A 136 -3.08 -12.75 -8.04
N GLU A 137 -3.44 -14.02 -7.91
CA GLU A 137 -4.00 -14.80 -9.04
C GLU A 137 -5.26 -14.12 -9.60
N ALA A 138 -6.12 -13.59 -8.74
CA ALA A 138 -7.29 -12.83 -9.18
C ALA A 138 -6.93 -11.51 -9.87
N ALA A 139 -5.80 -10.88 -9.51
CA ALA A 139 -5.32 -9.62 -10.08
C ALA A 139 -4.58 -9.79 -11.42
N LYS A 140 -3.95 -10.94 -11.69
CA LYS A 140 -3.13 -11.18 -12.90
C LYS A 140 -3.78 -10.77 -14.22
N PRO A 141 -5.06 -11.08 -14.52
CA PRO A 141 -5.68 -10.61 -15.76
C PRO A 141 -5.68 -9.08 -15.88
N THR A 142 -5.96 -8.36 -14.78
CA THR A 142 -5.92 -6.90 -14.74
C THR A 142 -4.51 -6.37 -14.84
N LEU A 143 -3.53 -6.98 -14.17
CA LEU A 143 -2.11 -6.60 -14.27
C LEU A 143 -1.59 -6.71 -15.71
N ARG A 144 -2.10 -7.67 -16.49
CA ARG A 144 -1.73 -7.88 -17.90
C ARG A 144 -2.44 -6.94 -18.87
N THR A 145 -3.63 -6.45 -18.55
CA THR A 145 -4.47 -5.67 -19.48
C THR A 145 -4.57 -4.18 -19.14
N GLN A 146 -4.60 -3.82 -17.85
CA GLN A 146 -4.66 -2.43 -17.42
C GLN A 146 -3.28 -1.78 -17.50
N ARG A 147 -3.03 -0.99 -18.53
CA ARG A 147 -1.73 -0.34 -18.81
C ARG A 147 -1.61 1.07 -18.21
N ARG A 148 -2.65 1.58 -17.55
CA ARG A 148 -2.64 2.90 -16.88
C ARG A 148 -3.51 2.89 -15.62
N GLY A 149 -3.25 3.82 -14.71
CA GLY A 149 -4.01 4.00 -13.48
C GLY A 149 -3.43 3.26 -12.28
N LEU A 150 -4.29 2.91 -11.35
CA LEU A 150 -3.92 2.25 -10.10
C LEU A 150 -4.45 0.82 -10.05
N VAL A 151 -3.59 -0.13 -9.74
CA VAL A 151 -3.98 -1.47 -9.29
C VAL A 151 -3.58 -1.60 -7.83
N LEU A 152 -4.57 -1.68 -6.94
CA LEU A 152 -4.39 -1.82 -5.50
C LEU A 152 -4.63 -3.27 -5.10
N MET A 153 -3.69 -3.87 -4.38
CA MET A 153 -3.85 -5.17 -3.72
C MET A 153 -3.64 -5.02 -2.21
N HIS A 154 -4.50 -5.66 -1.41
CA HIS A 154 -4.39 -5.68 0.04
C HIS A 154 -4.29 -7.14 0.51
N TRP A 155 -3.16 -7.52 1.08
CA TRP A 155 -2.82 -8.87 1.49
C TRP A 155 -2.83 -9.00 3.02
N PRO A 156 -3.85 -9.68 3.61
CA PRO A 156 -4.12 -9.61 5.05
C PRO A 156 -3.38 -10.67 5.88
N ASP A 157 -2.45 -11.40 5.28
CA ASP A 157 -1.93 -12.65 5.84
C ASP A 157 -1.26 -12.46 7.19
N ALA A 158 -0.32 -11.49 7.31
CA ALA A 158 0.48 -11.30 8.52
C ALA A 158 -0.35 -10.68 9.64
N ASP A 159 -1.20 -9.69 9.34
CA ASP A 159 -2.09 -9.07 10.31
C ASP A 159 -3.06 -10.11 10.93
N ARG A 160 -3.74 -10.88 10.08
CA ARG A 160 -4.66 -11.92 10.55
C ARG A 160 -3.96 -12.93 11.46
N ALA A 161 -2.76 -13.40 11.09
CA ALA A 161 -2.00 -14.32 11.92
C ALA A 161 -1.52 -13.66 13.22
N GLY A 162 -1.18 -12.37 13.17
CA GLY A 162 -0.83 -11.57 14.33
C GLY A 162 -1.97 -11.48 15.34
N HIS A 163 -3.17 -11.15 14.89
CA HIS A 163 -4.35 -11.10 15.76
C HIS A 163 -4.74 -12.46 16.34
N GLU A 164 -4.68 -13.52 15.54
CA GLU A 164 -5.10 -14.85 15.97
C GLU A 164 -4.08 -15.55 16.88
N HIS A 165 -2.77 -15.33 16.66
CA HIS A 165 -1.71 -16.12 17.28
C HIS A 165 -0.61 -15.28 17.92
N GLY A 166 -0.65 -13.96 17.81
CA GLY A 166 0.39 -13.02 18.21
C GLY A 166 1.44 -12.79 17.13
N TRP A 167 1.91 -11.54 17.05
CA TRP A 167 3.04 -11.19 16.18
C TRP A 167 4.29 -11.98 16.56
N MET A 168 5.07 -12.36 15.55
CA MET A 168 6.30 -13.16 15.66
C MET A 168 6.08 -14.60 16.14
N SER A 169 4.83 -15.09 16.19
CA SER A 169 4.50 -16.51 16.38
C SER A 169 4.91 -17.37 15.16
N ARG A 170 4.82 -18.69 15.28
CA ARG A 170 5.06 -19.62 14.15
C ARG A 170 4.02 -19.43 13.02
N GLU A 171 2.81 -19.12 13.38
CA GLU A 171 1.71 -18.84 12.45
C GLU A 171 1.96 -17.54 11.68
N TYR A 172 2.42 -16.50 12.39
CA TYR A 172 2.86 -15.25 11.78
C TYR A 172 4.05 -15.45 10.84
N GLU A 173 5.05 -16.29 11.21
CA GLU A 173 6.15 -16.63 10.31
C GLU A 173 5.64 -17.27 9.01
N ARG A 174 4.68 -18.23 9.10
CA ARG A 174 4.09 -18.85 7.89
C ARG A 174 3.38 -17.83 7.02
N ALA A 175 2.63 -16.92 7.64
CA ALA A 175 1.94 -15.84 6.96
C ALA A 175 2.93 -14.86 6.29
N ALA A 176 4.00 -14.46 6.97
CA ALA A 176 5.06 -13.62 6.42
C ALA A 176 5.76 -14.30 5.22
N ARG A 177 6.00 -15.62 5.28
CA ARG A 177 6.53 -16.40 4.15
C ARG A 177 5.55 -16.48 2.97
N ALA A 178 4.23 -16.50 3.23
CA ALA A 178 3.22 -16.43 2.16
C ALA A 178 3.22 -15.06 1.47
N LEU A 179 3.37 -13.96 2.24
CA LEU A 179 3.57 -12.62 1.68
C LEU A 179 4.85 -12.56 0.83
N ASP A 180 5.95 -13.13 1.32
CA ASP A 180 7.23 -13.18 0.59
C ASP A 180 7.08 -13.91 -0.75
N ALA A 181 6.45 -15.08 -0.77
CA ALA A 181 6.15 -15.81 -2.00
C ALA A 181 5.24 -15.00 -2.95
N GLY A 182 4.24 -14.31 -2.40
CA GLY A 182 3.37 -13.39 -3.16
C GLY A 182 4.15 -12.27 -3.82
N VAL A 183 5.08 -11.63 -3.09
CA VAL A 183 5.96 -10.57 -3.63
C VAL A 183 6.84 -11.12 -4.75
N GLY A 184 7.46 -12.29 -4.57
CA GLY A 184 8.26 -12.92 -5.63
C GLY A 184 7.45 -13.20 -6.90
N ALA A 185 6.24 -13.74 -6.75
CA ALA A 185 5.34 -14.00 -7.87
C ALA A 185 4.87 -12.70 -8.56
N LEU A 186 4.59 -11.63 -7.79
CA LEU A 186 4.19 -10.33 -8.32
C LEU A 186 5.34 -9.66 -9.09
N VAL A 187 6.55 -9.67 -8.55
CA VAL A 187 7.73 -9.11 -9.23
C VAL A 187 7.99 -9.86 -10.54
N THR A 188 7.82 -11.19 -10.55
CA THR A 188 7.94 -12.00 -11.76
C THR A 188 6.86 -11.67 -12.80
N GLU A 189 5.61 -11.43 -12.36
CA GLU A 189 4.49 -11.06 -13.25
C GLU A 189 4.64 -9.67 -13.86
N LEU A 190 5.16 -8.71 -13.08
CA LEU A 190 5.27 -7.31 -13.49
C LEU A 190 6.56 -6.99 -14.25
N ASP A 191 7.66 -7.63 -13.88
CA ASP A 191 9.03 -7.25 -14.27
C ASP A 191 9.26 -5.72 -14.23
N PRO A 192 9.09 -5.07 -13.05
CA PRO A 192 8.99 -3.61 -12.95
C PRO A 192 10.27 -2.91 -13.40
N ALA A 193 11.42 -3.57 -13.31
CA ALA A 193 12.70 -3.02 -13.76
C ALA A 193 12.77 -2.83 -15.29
N ARG A 194 11.94 -3.53 -16.06
CA ARG A 194 11.88 -3.46 -17.52
C ARG A 194 10.67 -2.71 -18.07
N ASP A 195 9.67 -2.42 -17.24
CA ASP A 195 8.48 -1.66 -17.66
C ASP A 195 8.60 -0.18 -17.24
N PRO A 196 8.99 0.74 -18.15
CA PRO A 196 9.14 2.16 -17.80
C PRO A 196 7.81 2.83 -17.45
N ALA A 197 6.69 2.24 -17.83
CA ALA A 197 5.37 2.80 -17.57
C ALA A 197 4.79 2.40 -16.21
N THR A 198 5.44 1.49 -15.48
CA THR A 198 4.92 0.97 -14.21
C THR A 198 5.86 1.25 -13.05
N VAL A 199 5.28 1.74 -11.94
CA VAL A 199 5.93 1.79 -10.62
C VAL A 199 5.19 0.82 -9.69
N LEU A 200 5.93 -0.09 -9.07
CA LEU A 200 5.47 -0.94 -7.98
C LEU A 200 5.79 -0.25 -6.66
N ILE A 201 4.79 -0.10 -5.79
CA ILE A 201 4.96 0.35 -4.40
C ILE A 201 4.46 -0.76 -3.49
N ALA A 202 5.36 -1.36 -2.72
CA ALA A 202 5.04 -2.36 -1.72
C ALA A 202 5.39 -1.83 -0.32
N PHE A 203 4.46 -1.93 0.61
CA PHE A 203 4.62 -1.41 1.97
C PHE A 203 3.70 -2.14 2.95
N ALA A 204 3.98 -2.05 4.25
CA ALA A 204 3.01 -2.40 5.28
C ALA A 204 2.24 -1.15 5.72
N ASP A 205 0.99 -1.31 6.10
CA ASP A 205 0.16 -0.23 6.63
C ASP A 205 0.41 0.00 8.12
N HIS A 206 0.79 -1.06 8.86
CA HIS A 206 1.26 -1.03 10.24
C HIS A 206 2.13 -2.26 10.55
N GLY A 207 2.68 -2.31 11.75
CA GLY A 207 3.31 -3.47 12.34
C GLY A 207 2.38 -4.21 13.28
N GLY A 208 2.86 -4.53 14.51
CA GLY A 208 2.00 -5.08 15.56
C GLY A 208 2.79 -5.85 16.63
N GLY A 209 2.09 -6.21 17.69
CA GLY A 209 2.67 -6.95 18.82
C GLY A 209 3.61 -6.11 19.70
N GLY A 210 3.46 -4.80 19.67
CA GLY A 210 4.24 -3.87 20.47
C GLY A 210 3.80 -3.80 21.92
N ALA A 211 2.73 -3.07 22.18
CA ALA A 211 2.18 -2.95 23.54
C ALA A 211 1.42 -4.23 23.95
N VAL A 212 0.70 -4.83 23.02
CA VAL A 212 -0.07 -6.07 23.21
C VAL A 212 0.33 -7.09 22.15
N PRO A 213 0.67 -8.34 22.51
CA PRO A 213 1.24 -9.33 21.60
C PRO A 213 0.38 -9.65 20.36
N ASN A 214 -0.94 -9.48 20.42
CA ASN A 214 -1.90 -9.77 19.36
C ASN A 214 -2.74 -8.54 18.96
N ASP A 215 -2.18 -7.34 19.14
CA ASP A 215 -2.81 -6.08 18.76
C ASP A 215 -1.76 -5.11 18.19
N HIS A 216 -2.20 -4.00 17.57
CA HIS A 216 -1.34 -3.02 16.90
C HIS A 216 -1.83 -1.57 17.01
N ASP A 217 -2.82 -1.26 17.87
CA ASP A 217 -3.45 0.07 17.95
C ASP A 217 -2.69 1.10 18.81
N SER A 218 -1.43 0.80 19.16
CA SER A 218 -0.63 1.63 20.05
C SER A 218 0.42 2.50 19.34
N ASP A 219 0.98 3.46 20.09
CA ASP A 219 2.12 4.25 19.62
C ASP A 219 3.49 3.54 19.77
N HIS A 220 3.46 2.25 20.13
CA HIS A 220 4.70 1.48 20.24
C HIS A 220 5.42 1.39 18.89
N PRO A 221 6.76 1.51 18.83
CA PRO A 221 7.50 1.45 17.56
C PRO A 221 7.23 0.20 16.72
N LEU A 222 7.03 -0.97 17.36
CA LEU A 222 6.73 -2.21 16.65
C LEU A 222 5.36 -2.21 15.95
N ASP A 223 4.41 -1.38 16.43
CA ASP A 223 3.09 -1.24 15.80
C ASP A 223 3.14 -0.22 14.65
N ARG A 224 4.04 0.75 14.71
CA ARG A 224 4.08 1.88 13.79
C ARG A 224 5.19 1.84 12.74
N THR A 225 6.28 1.09 12.97
CA THR A 225 7.37 1.02 12.00
C THR A 225 7.03 0.08 10.86
N ILE A 226 7.16 0.58 9.62
CA ILE A 226 6.76 -0.12 8.41
C ILE A 226 7.88 -0.15 7.36
N PRO A 227 7.97 -1.21 6.54
CA PRO A 227 8.77 -1.22 5.33
C PRO A 227 8.04 -0.44 4.23
N VAL A 228 8.80 0.28 3.40
CA VAL A 228 8.32 0.96 2.19
C VAL A 228 9.32 0.73 1.07
N MET A 229 8.87 0.25 -0.08
CA MET A 229 9.70 -0.11 -1.24
C MET A 229 9.05 0.42 -2.52
N LEU A 230 9.79 1.18 -3.31
CA LEU A 230 9.38 1.65 -4.64
C LEU A 230 10.30 1.03 -5.68
N SER A 231 9.75 0.34 -6.67
CA SER A 231 10.48 -0.34 -7.74
C SER A 231 9.92 -0.02 -9.11
N GLY A 232 10.79 0.13 -10.10
CA GLY A 232 10.41 0.45 -11.48
C GLY A 232 11.61 0.89 -12.29
N ALA A 233 11.49 0.92 -13.62
CA ALA A 233 12.58 1.37 -14.49
C ALA A 233 12.96 2.86 -14.30
N SER A 234 12.04 3.67 -13.76
CA SER A 234 12.25 5.07 -13.41
C SER A 234 12.70 5.28 -11.96
N ILE A 235 12.88 4.19 -11.19
CA ILE A 235 13.29 4.23 -9.79
C ILE A 235 14.79 3.96 -9.68
N GLU A 236 15.47 4.77 -8.86
CA GLU A 236 16.88 4.58 -8.51
C GLU A 236 16.96 3.78 -7.19
N PRO A 237 17.58 2.59 -7.17
CA PRO A 237 17.78 1.86 -5.93
C PRO A 237 18.59 2.68 -4.92
N CYS A 238 17.98 3.01 -3.79
CA CYS A 238 18.61 3.79 -2.73
C CYS A 238 17.91 3.56 -1.39
N GLU A 239 18.55 3.94 -0.30
CA GLU A 239 17.87 4.11 0.97
C GLU A 239 17.11 5.45 0.96
N LEU A 240 15.79 5.40 1.24
CA LEU A 240 14.94 6.59 1.26
C LEU A 240 15.32 7.47 2.46
N SER A 241 15.44 8.78 2.21
CA SER A 241 15.73 9.77 3.26
C SER A 241 14.62 9.83 4.29
N THR A 242 14.95 9.66 5.56
CA THR A 242 14.01 9.76 6.68
C THR A 242 13.69 11.19 7.05
N PRO A 243 12.50 11.49 7.61
CA PRO A 243 11.40 10.55 7.85
C PRO A 243 10.60 10.21 6.58
N VAL A 244 10.21 8.94 6.46
CA VAL A 244 9.21 8.48 5.48
C VAL A 244 7.95 8.11 6.25
N THR A 245 6.80 8.58 5.78
CA THR A 245 5.51 8.31 6.40
C THR A 245 4.54 7.65 5.41
N LEU A 246 3.54 6.98 5.94
CA LEU A 246 2.49 6.37 5.11
C LEU A 246 1.81 7.39 4.17
N LEU A 247 1.71 8.65 4.60
CA LEU A 247 1.10 9.75 3.81
C LEU A 247 1.92 10.15 2.59
N ASP A 248 3.20 9.82 2.55
CA ASP A 248 4.09 10.13 1.43
C ASP A 248 3.77 9.24 0.21
N ILE A 249 3.20 8.07 0.45
CA ILE A 249 2.84 7.10 -0.60
C ILE A 249 1.82 7.68 -1.59
N PRO A 250 0.61 8.15 -1.17
CA PRO A 250 -0.36 8.72 -2.10
C PRO A 250 0.12 10.03 -2.74
N ALA A 251 0.92 10.83 -2.05
CA ALA A 251 1.53 12.04 -2.61
C ALA A 251 2.51 11.69 -3.74
N THR A 252 3.36 10.71 -3.52
CA THR A 252 4.33 10.21 -4.52
C THR A 252 3.63 9.54 -5.69
N LEU A 253 2.57 8.76 -5.44
CA LEU A 253 1.76 8.11 -6.47
C LEU A 253 1.14 9.13 -7.42
N LEU A 254 0.50 10.17 -6.90
CA LEU A 254 -0.10 11.22 -7.73
C LEU A 254 0.96 11.96 -8.56
N TRP A 255 2.09 12.29 -7.92
CA TRP A 255 3.20 12.94 -8.61
C TRP A 255 3.77 12.06 -9.73
N ALA A 256 3.98 10.77 -9.47
CA ALA A 256 4.49 9.82 -10.46
C ALA A 256 3.57 9.69 -11.70
N LEU A 257 2.25 9.81 -11.51
CA LEU A 257 1.25 9.80 -12.59
C LEU A 257 1.01 11.18 -13.22
N GLY A 258 1.73 12.22 -12.80
CA GLY A 258 1.52 13.58 -13.29
C GLY A 258 0.17 14.18 -12.90
N VAL A 259 -0.46 13.69 -11.83
CA VAL A 259 -1.77 14.14 -11.35
C VAL A 259 -1.61 15.19 -10.25
N ALA A 260 -2.35 16.30 -10.37
CA ALA A 260 -2.30 17.37 -9.39
C ALA A 260 -2.74 16.88 -8.00
N ARG A 261 -1.92 17.16 -6.99
CA ARG A 261 -2.17 16.78 -5.61
C ARG A 261 -3.17 17.75 -4.96
N PRO A 262 -4.28 17.25 -4.37
CA PRO A 262 -5.18 18.08 -3.57
C PRO A 262 -4.48 18.69 -2.35
N ALA A 263 -4.92 19.87 -1.91
CA ALA A 263 -4.33 20.57 -0.76
C ALA A 263 -4.46 19.79 0.58
N SER A 264 -5.43 18.87 0.67
CA SER A 264 -5.61 18.00 1.84
C SER A 264 -4.55 16.87 1.97
N TYR A 265 -3.76 16.62 0.91
CA TYR A 265 -2.69 15.62 0.95
C TYR A 265 -1.46 16.21 1.62
N THR A 266 -1.12 15.70 2.80
CA THR A 266 -0.08 16.29 3.66
C THR A 266 1.30 15.65 3.51
N GLY A 267 1.38 14.47 2.90
CA GLY A 267 2.64 13.77 2.66
C GLY A 267 3.56 14.50 1.68
N ARG A 268 4.86 14.29 1.80
CA ARG A 268 5.85 14.76 0.82
C ARG A 268 5.91 13.80 -0.38
N VAL A 269 6.44 14.27 -1.49
CA VAL A 269 6.81 13.41 -2.63
C VAL A 269 8.21 12.86 -2.39
N LEU A 270 8.39 11.55 -2.51
CA LEU A 270 9.69 10.86 -2.39
C LEU A 270 10.48 10.99 -3.71
N THR A 271 10.83 12.22 -4.08
CA THR A 271 11.49 12.50 -5.36
C THR A 271 12.87 11.86 -5.47
N GLU A 272 13.55 11.64 -4.34
CA GLU A 272 14.83 10.94 -4.25
C GLU A 272 14.78 9.47 -4.70
N ALA A 273 13.58 8.89 -4.75
CA ALA A 273 13.37 7.54 -5.25
C ALA A 273 13.49 7.44 -6.79
N PHE A 274 13.41 8.57 -7.49
CA PHE A 274 13.34 8.57 -8.95
C PHE A 274 14.68 8.94 -9.58
N THR A 275 14.98 8.34 -10.73
CA THR A 275 16.19 8.70 -11.50
C THR A 275 16.20 10.21 -11.82
N ALA A 276 17.38 10.80 -11.93
CA ALA A 276 17.52 12.23 -12.23
C ALA A 276 16.78 12.63 -13.53
N ALA A 277 16.77 11.77 -14.54
CA ALA A 277 16.03 11.99 -15.78
C ALA A 277 14.51 12.01 -15.55
N ALA A 278 14.00 11.15 -14.69
CA ALA A 278 12.58 11.08 -14.34
C ALA A 278 12.15 12.25 -13.43
N ALA A 279 13.01 12.73 -12.57
CA ALA A 279 12.72 13.85 -11.66
C ALA A 279 12.82 15.24 -12.32
N ALA A 280 13.47 15.34 -13.48
CA ALA A 280 13.68 16.60 -14.21
C ALA A 280 12.63 16.86 -15.30
N ALA A 281 11.81 15.88 -15.63
CA ALA A 281 10.76 15.96 -16.65
C ALA A 281 9.48 16.56 -16.09
#